data_cda5a775dd386526df0190604f3992fe
#
_entry.id   cda5a775dd386526df0190604f3992fe
#
_cell.length_a   1.000
_cell.length_b   1.000
_cell.length_c   1.000
_cell.angle_alpha   90.00
_cell.angle_beta   90.00
_cell.angle_gamma   90.00
#
_symmetry.space_group_name_H-M   'P 1'
#
loop_
_entity.id
_entity.type
_entity.pdbx_description
1 polymer ?
#
loop_
_entity_poly.entity_id
_entity_poly.type
_entity_poly.pdbx_seq_one_letter_code
_entity_poly.pdbx_strand_id
1 'polypeptide(L)'
;EPGMQIAQEEIFGPVLTVLPFSDREEAIAIANDVEYGLTGGVFSRDIKQALNLAQEIEAGGVYVNEWFGGSVETPFGGMKKSGIGREKGFEALDSYLQTKNISINLDEGDY
;
A
#
# COMPACT_ATOMS: atom_id res chain seq x y z
N GLU A 1 -8.80 -10.11 -20.09
CA GLU A 1 -7.80 -10.99 -19.50
C GLU A 1 -6.79 -10.16 -18.69
N PRO A 2 -6.19 -10.69 -17.60
CA PRO A 2 -5.28 -9.93 -16.73
C PRO A 2 -4.08 -9.32 -17.48
N GLY A 3 -3.51 -9.99 -18.47
CA GLY A 3 -2.36 -9.51 -19.24
C GLY A 3 -2.67 -8.46 -20.30
N MET A 4 -3.90 -8.01 -20.44
CA MET A 4 -4.26 -6.95 -21.39
C MET A 4 -3.77 -5.59 -20.90
N GLN A 5 -3.28 -4.74 -21.80
CA GLN A 5 -2.80 -3.40 -21.47
C GLN A 5 -3.79 -2.59 -20.61
N ILE A 6 -5.09 -2.66 -20.93
CA ILE A 6 -6.15 -1.97 -20.20
C ILE A 6 -6.33 -2.49 -18.76
N ALA A 7 -5.85 -3.70 -18.44
CA ALA A 7 -5.87 -4.25 -17.09
C ALA A 7 -4.60 -3.90 -16.29
N GLN A 8 -3.53 -3.53 -16.97
CA GLN A 8 -2.22 -3.30 -16.38
C GLN A 8 -1.86 -1.81 -16.27
N GLU A 9 -2.42 -0.96 -17.12
CA GLU A 9 -2.11 0.47 -17.17
C GLU A 9 -3.28 1.32 -16.67
N GLU A 10 -2.97 2.38 -15.95
CA GLU A 10 -3.96 3.37 -15.52
C GLU A 10 -4.32 4.30 -16.67
N ILE A 11 -5.61 4.34 -17.06
CA ILE A 11 -6.07 5.11 -18.23
C ILE A 11 -6.28 6.60 -17.91
N PHE A 12 -6.36 6.99 -16.65
CA PHE A 12 -6.66 8.38 -16.21
C PHE A 12 -7.93 8.95 -16.86
N GLY A 13 -9.02 8.16 -16.85
CA GLY A 13 -10.30 8.52 -17.42
C GLY A 13 -11.43 7.66 -16.87
N PRO A 14 -12.67 7.83 -17.33
CA PRO A 14 -13.84 7.08 -16.83
C PRO A 14 -13.85 5.63 -17.38
N VAL A 15 -12.80 4.89 -17.12
CA VAL A 15 -12.61 3.50 -17.57
C VAL A 15 -12.50 2.60 -16.36
N LEU A 16 -13.30 1.53 -16.34
CA LEU A 16 -13.25 0.47 -15.34
C LEU A 16 -13.00 -0.86 -16.04
N THR A 17 -11.94 -1.55 -15.65
CA THR A 17 -11.67 -2.90 -16.09
C THR A 17 -12.22 -3.90 -15.07
N VAL A 18 -13.02 -4.86 -15.51
CA VAL A 18 -13.63 -5.89 -14.68
C VAL A 18 -13.05 -7.24 -15.04
N LEU A 19 -12.48 -7.92 -14.07
CA LEU A 19 -11.89 -9.25 -14.21
C LEU A 19 -12.64 -10.22 -13.28
N PRO A 20 -13.25 -11.29 -13.79
CA PRO A 20 -13.84 -12.33 -12.96
C PRO A 20 -12.76 -13.20 -12.32
N PHE A 21 -13.07 -13.78 -11.17
CA PHE A 21 -12.25 -14.78 -10.51
C PHE A 21 -13.15 -15.91 -9.97
N SER A 22 -12.57 -17.08 -9.79
CA SER A 22 -13.30 -18.30 -9.38
C SER A 22 -13.15 -18.58 -7.88
N ASP A 23 -12.01 -18.22 -7.30
CA ASP A 23 -11.70 -18.47 -5.90
C ASP A 23 -10.86 -17.32 -5.31
N ARG A 24 -10.52 -17.45 -4.04
CA ARG A 24 -9.77 -16.46 -3.27
C ARG A 24 -8.34 -16.29 -3.79
N GLU A 25 -7.71 -17.40 -4.08
CA GLU A 25 -6.31 -17.47 -4.53
C GLU A 25 -6.14 -16.74 -5.87
N GLU A 26 -7.06 -16.96 -6.79
CA GLU A 26 -7.11 -16.26 -8.08
C GLU A 26 -7.39 -14.77 -7.89
N ALA A 27 -8.29 -14.39 -6.99
CA ALA A 27 -8.58 -12.99 -6.70
C ALA A 27 -7.33 -12.24 -6.22
N ILE A 28 -6.54 -12.83 -5.32
CA ILE A 28 -5.28 -12.25 -4.83
C ILE A 28 -4.23 -12.20 -5.93
N ALA A 29 -4.10 -13.28 -6.71
CA ALA A 29 -3.15 -13.32 -7.82
C ALA A 29 -3.43 -12.18 -8.81
N ILE A 30 -4.69 -12.01 -9.23
CA ILE A 30 -5.11 -10.92 -10.13
C ILE A 30 -4.88 -9.54 -9.50
N ALA A 31 -5.24 -9.37 -8.23
CA ALA A 31 -5.07 -8.08 -7.54
C ALA A 31 -3.60 -7.65 -7.44
N ASN A 32 -2.69 -8.63 -7.32
CA ASN A 32 -1.26 -8.38 -7.17
C ASN A 32 -0.48 -8.44 -8.49
N ASP A 33 -1.10 -8.86 -9.59
CA ASP A 33 -0.49 -8.97 -10.92
C ASP A 33 -0.43 -7.63 -11.67
N VAL A 34 -0.10 -6.55 -10.95
CA VAL A 34 0.13 -5.22 -11.51
C VAL A 34 1.39 -4.62 -10.90
N GLU A 35 2.04 -3.74 -11.67
CA GLU A 35 3.26 -3.05 -11.21
C GLU A 35 2.99 -1.94 -10.17
N TYR A 36 1.75 -1.63 -9.89
CA TYR A 36 1.30 -0.58 -8.98
C TYR A 36 0.71 -1.17 -7.70
N GLY A 37 0.75 -0.40 -6.62
CA GLY A 37 0.20 -0.78 -5.33
C GLY A 37 -0.07 0.44 -4.45
N LEU A 38 -0.88 1.39 -4.94
CA LEU A 38 -1.23 2.56 -4.14
C LEU A 38 -2.36 2.23 -3.16
N THR A 39 -3.49 1.80 -3.70
CA THR A 39 -4.68 1.47 -2.91
C THR A 39 -5.35 0.21 -3.43
N GLY A 40 -5.96 -0.54 -2.50
CA GLY A 40 -6.83 -1.65 -2.79
C GLY A 40 -8.12 -1.59 -1.98
N GLY A 41 -9.11 -2.37 -2.37
CA GLY A 41 -10.37 -2.45 -1.63
C GLY A 41 -10.96 -3.85 -1.66
N VAL A 42 -11.55 -4.27 -0.53
CA VAL A 42 -12.23 -5.56 -0.39
C VAL A 42 -13.63 -5.32 0.11
N PHE A 43 -14.62 -5.84 -0.60
CA PHE A 43 -16.02 -5.78 -0.20
C PHE A 43 -16.55 -7.19 0.06
N SER A 44 -16.91 -7.50 1.29
CA SER A 44 -17.44 -8.80 1.69
C SER A 44 -18.32 -8.68 2.92
N ARG A 45 -19.32 -9.57 3.01
CA ARG A 45 -20.14 -9.75 4.23
C ARG A 45 -19.39 -10.55 5.30
N ASP A 46 -18.43 -11.38 4.90
CA ASP A 46 -17.55 -12.12 5.81
C ASP A 46 -16.32 -11.24 6.12
N ILE A 47 -16.35 -10.60 7.29
CA ILE A 47 -15.29 -9.71 7.74
C ILE A 47 -13.96 -10.45 7.94
N LYS A 48 -13.98 -11.70 8.35
CA LYS A 48 -12.76 -12.50 8.53
C LYS A 48 -12.08 -12.75 7.18
N GLN A 49 -12.86 -13.12 6.18
CA GLN A 49 -12.36 -13.31 4.83
C GLN A 49 -11.85 -11.98 4.25
N ALA A 50 -12.59 -10.89 4.44
CA ALA A 50 -12.18 -9.56 3.97
C ALA A 50 -10.84 -9.11 4.56
N LEU A 51 -10.63 -9.31 5.87
CA LEU A 51 -9.37 -8.97 6.53
C LEU A 51 -8.20 -9.84 6.04
N ASN A 52 -8.44 -11.14 5.84
CA ASN A 52 -7.40 -12.02 5.29
C ASN A 52 -6.99 -11.59 3.86
N LEU A 53 -7.96 -11.23 3.02
CA LEU A 53 -7.69 -10.72 1.67
C LEU A 53 -6.94 -9.39 1.73
N ALA A 54 -7.36 -8.48 2.60
CA ALA A 54 -6.74 -7.16 2.75
C ALA A 54 -5.27 -7.24 3.17
N GLN A 55 -4.88 -8.25 3.95
CA GLN A 55 -3.48 -8.48 4.35
C GLN A 55 -2.60 -9.00 3.21
N GLU A 56 -3.18 -9.63 2.20
CA GLU A 56 -2.45 -10.23 1.08
C GLU A 56 -2.38 -9.32 -0.15
N ILE A 57 -3.20 -8.27 -0.21
CA ILE A 57 -3.13 -7.27 -1.27
C ILE A 57 -1.88 -6.41 -1.08
N GLU A 58 -1.03 -6.36 -2.11
CA GLU A 58 0.22 -5.61 -2.14
C GLU A 58 -0.03 -4.13 -2.50
N ALA A 59 -0.72 -3.42 -1.61
CA ALA A 59 -0.98 -1.99 -1.72
C ALA A 59 -0.69 -1.26 -0.40
N GLY A 60 -0.34 0.00 -0.50
CA GLY A 60 0.00 0.83 0.66
C GLY A 60 -1.19 1.19 1.54
N GLY A 61 -2.39 1.24 0.97
CA GLY A 61 -3.65 1.39 1.68
C GLY A 61 -4.67 0.36 1.20
N VAL A 62 -5.29 -0.39 2.12
CA VAL A 62 -6.36 -1.32 1.77
C VAL A 62 -7.60 -1.03 2.61
N TYR A 63 -8.72 -0.86 1.94
CA TYR A 63 -10.01 -0.50 2.52
C TYR A 63 -10.93 -1.72 2.55
N VAL A 64 -11.67 -1.90 3.63
CA VAL A 64 -12.61 -3.01 3.78
C VAL A 64 -14.02 -2.47 3.92
N ASN A 65 -14.90 -2.83 2.98
CA ASN A 65 -16.29 -2.38 2.89
C ASN A 65 -16.48 -0.85 2.80
N GLU A 66 -15.43 -0.16 2.43
CA GLU A 66 -15.45 1.28 2.13
C GLU A 66 -14.44 1.57 1.01
N TRP A 67 -14.42 2.80 0.53
CA TRP A 67 -13.43 3.26 -0.42
C TRP A 67 -12.89 4.63 0.01
N PHE A 68 -11.58 4.77 0.10
CA PHE A 68 -10.90 5.99 0.52
C PHE A 68 -11.27 6.47 1.92
N GLY A 69 -11.57 5.55 2.85
CA GLY A 69 -11.65 5.86 4.27
C GLY A 69 -10.29 6.25 4.83
N GLY A 70 -10.30 7.00 5.92
CA GLY A 70 -9.09 7.40 6.62
C GLY A 70 -9.04 8.89 6.91
N SER A 71 -8.07 9.28 7.72
CA SER A 71 -7.90 10.63 8.24
C SER A 71 -6.45 11.08 8.08
N VAL A 72 -6.11 12.23 8.66
CA VAL A 72 -4.72 12.73 8.66
C VAL A 72 -3.78 11.88 9.52
N GLU A 73 -4.34 11.11 10.44
CA GLU A 73 -3.59 10.20 11.34
C GLU A 73 -3.25 8.87 10.69
N THR A 74 -3.88 8.53 9.55
CA THR A 74 -3.60 7.28 8.83
C THR A 74 -2.55 7.50 7.75
N PRO A 75 -1.46 6.71 7.72
CA PRO A 75 -0.43 6.87 6.70
C PRO A 75 -1.00 6.58 5.30
N PHE A 76 -0.53 7.35 4.32
CA PHE A 76 -0.89 7.19 2.91
C PHE A 76 0.37 7.11 2.05
N GLY A 77 0.41 6.16 1.15
CA GLY A 77 1.51 5.98 0.21
C GLY A 77 1.48 4.63 -0.46
N GLY A 78 2.29 4.45 -1.49
CA GLY A 78 2.28 3.28 -2.36
C GLY A 78 3.29 2.20 -1.98
N MET A 79 3.12 1.08 -2.66
CA MET A 79 4.10 0.01 -2.82
C MET A 79 4.44 -0.12 -4.31
N LYS A 80 5.41 -0.94 -4.66
CA LYS A 80 5.82 -1.21 -6.04
C LYS A 80 6.12 0.11 -6.79
N LYS A 81 5.71 0.24 -8.04
CA LYS A 81 5.91 1.47 -8.84
C LYS A 81 5.01 2.65 -8.44
N SER A 82 4.06 2.46 -7.53
CA SER A 82 3.30 3.58 -6.96
C SER A 82 4.11 4.49 -6.04
N GLY A 83 5.35 4.14 -5.75
CA GLY A 83 6.31 4.99 -5.06
C GLY A 83 6.72 4.48 -3.68
N ILE A 84 7.57 5.26 -3.04
CA ILE A 84 8.15 5.00 -1.72
C ILE A 84 7.78 6.11 -0.75
N GLY A 85 7.93 5.84 0.54
CA GLY A 85 7.60 6.80 1.59
C GLY A 85 6.12 6.80 1.97
N ARG A 86 5.80 7.62 2.94
CA ARG A 86 4.42 7.80 3.43
C ARG A 86 4.14 9.28 3.68
N GLU A 87 2.93 9.70 3.32
CA GLU A 87 2.33 10.96 3.76
C GLU A 87 1.34 10.66 4.87
N LYS A 88 0.97 11.66 5.65
CA LYS A 88 0.07 11.53 6.79
C LYS A 88 0.59 10.54 7.84
N GLY A 89 -0.12 10.39 8.94
CA GLY A 89 0.33 9.55 10.06
C GLY A 89 1.65 10.03 10.66
N PHE A 90 2.15 9.28 11.63
CA PHE A 90 3.47 9.55 12.22
C PHE A 90 4.62 9.28 11.25
N GLU A 91 4.43 8.37 10.32
CA GLU A 91 5.42 7.96 9.32
C GLU A 91 5.83 9.11 8.38
N ALA A 92 4.94 10.09 8.20
CA ALA A 92 5.26 11.29 7.42
C ALA A 92 6.41 12.09 8.02
N LEU A 93 6.60 12.04 9.33
CA LEU A 93 7.67 12.77 10.03
C LEU A 93 9.06 12.31 9.58
N ASP A 94 9.21 11.03 9.25
CA ASP A 94 10.48 10.47 8.79
C ASP A 94 11.03 11.17 7.54
N SER A 95 10.12 11.71 6.71
CA SER A 95 10.49 12.47 5.52
C SER A 95 11.05 13.87 5.82
N TYR A 96 10.82 14.38 7.02
CA TYR A 96 11.27 15.71 7.48
C TYR A 96 12.40 15.65 8.50
N LEU A 97 12.80 14.47 8.93
CA LEU A 97 13.81 14.25 9.94
C LEU A 97 15.05 13.57 9.34
N GLN A 98 16.19 13.81 9.97
CA GLN A 98 17.43 13.12 9.64
C GLN A 98 18.02 12.49 10.90
N THR A 99 18.39 11.23 10.79
CA THR A 99 19.09 10.54 11.87
C THR A 99 20.50 11.06 12.00
N LYS A 100 20.90 11.49 13.22
CA LYS A 100 22.27 11.84 13.57
C LYS A 100 22.72 10.96 14.73
N ASN A 101 23.88 10.33 14.59
CA ASN A 101 24.56 9.68 15.69
C ASN A 101 25.62 10.64 16.29
N ILE A 102 25.66 10.76 17.61
CA ILE A 102 26.71 11.46 18.35
C ILE A 102 27.35 10.45 19.29
N SER A 103 28.61 10.14 19.08
CA SER A 103 29.39 9.29 19.95
C SER A 103 30.42 10.15 20.72
N ILE A 104 30.44 10.00 22.04
CA ILE A 104 31.32 10.76 22.92
C ILE A 104 32.18 9.76 23.67
N ASN A 105 33.48 9.92 23.57
CA ASN A 105 34.43 9.24 24.46
C ASN A 105 34.66 10.11 25.70
N LEU A 106 34.39 9.55 26.87
CA LEU A 106 34.58 10.19 28.18
C LEU A 106 35.82 9.65 28.91
N ASP A 107 36.60 8.76 28.27
CA ASP A 107 37.87 8.31 28.89
C ASP A 107 38.85 9.46 28.87
N GLU A 108 39.51 9.69 30.02
CA GLU A 108 40.60 10.68 30.17
C GLU A 108 41.85 10.17 29.44
N GLY A 109 41.80 10.18 28.10
CA GLY A 109 42.99 9.95 27.27
C GLY A 109 43.74 11.24 26.99
N ASP A 110 45.04 11.17 26.88
CA ASP A 110 45.90 12.26 26.44
C ASP A 110 45.53 12.66 24.99
N TYR A 111 44.82 13.82 24.80
CA TYR A 111 44.61 14.47 23.53
C TYR A 111 45.69 15.48 23.22
#